data_56a4fbfe298b28b79764809c458d95ae
#
_entry.id   56a4fbfe298b28b79764809c458d95ae
#
_cell.length_a   1.000
_cell.length_b   1.000
_cell.length_c   1.000
_cell.angle_alpha   90.00
_cell.angle_beta   90.00
_cell.angle_gamma   90.00
#
_symmetry.space_group_name_H-M   'P 1'
#
loop_
_entity.id
_entity.type
_entity.pdbx_description
1 polymer ?
#
loop_
_entity_poly.entity_id
_entity_poly.type
_entity_poly.pdbx_seq_one_letter_code
_entity_poly.pdbx_strand_id
1 'polypeptide(L)'
;MEGNSRSVSSNQQGIHENLRKVVQRHLDEPFQKPYQQHTLDAFHQLEKQVEAAGRPLVFDSCCGTGVSTAALAELHPEALVIGMDKSAHRLTKHQAHFDQAGQNYLLLQVDLNDFWRLALEAGWLPSHHYVLYPNPWPKSRHLQRRWHGSAVFPYMLKLGGKLELRSNWATYLEEFQIALTMAGYNSELNSYQSDKPITAFERKYQNSGQQLWQLQSHLS
;
A
#
# COMPACT_ATOMS: atom_id res chain seq x y z
N MET A 1 6.37 24.76 11.74
CA MET A 1 5.28 25.13 10.79
C MET A 1 4.04 24.39 11.22
N GLU A 2 2.99 25.10 11.61
CA GLU A 2 1.71 24.49 11.91
C GLU A 2 1.19 23.75 10.67
N GLY A 3 0.72 22.53 10.88
CA GLY A 3 0.14 21.73 9.82
C GLY A 3 -1.21 22.33 9.36
N ASN A 4 -1.45 22.39 8.07
CA ASN A 4 -2.69 22.92 7.49
C ASN A 4 -3.52 21.84 6.80
N SER A 5 -3.33 20.57 7.18
CA SER A 5 -4.08 19.47 6.57
C SER A 5 -5.49 19.38 7.15
N ARG A 6 -6.49 19.38 6.27
CA ARG A 6 -7.86 19.13 6.68
C ARG A 6 -8.06 17.65 7.01
N SER A 7 -8.88 17.37 8.03
CA SER A 7 -9.34 16.01 8.31
C SER A 7 -10.12 15.43 7.14
N VAL A 8 -10.16 14.11 7.04
CA VAL A 8 -10.93 13.43 5.99
C VAL A 8 -12.42 13.71 6.21
N SER A 9 -13.08 14.28 5.20
CA SER A 9 -14.53 14.49 5.19
C SER A 9 -15.20 13.39 4.38
N SER A 10 -16.21 12.76 4.96
CA SER A 10 -16.97 11.67 4.36
C SER A 10 -18.47 11.93 4.48
N ASN A 11 -19.23 11.48 3.48
CA ASN A 11 -20.69 11.37 3.57
C ASN A 11 -21.14 9.98 4.05
N GLN A 12 -20.21 9.11 4.41
CA GLN A 12 -20.46 7.78 4.97
C GLN A 12 -20.41 7.87 6.49
N GLN A 13 -21.39 7.31 7.15
CA GLN A 13 -21.42 7.17 8.61
C GLN A 13 -20.97 5.77 9.02
N GLY A 14 -19.77 5.66 9.62
CA GLY A 14 -19.20 4.37 10.04
C GLY A 14 -18.87 3.43 8.89
N ILE A 15 -19.01 2.13 9.14
CA ILE A 15 -18.72 1.07 8.17
C ILE A 15 -19.73 1.10 7.02
N HIS A 16 -19.24 0.93 5.79
CA HIS A 16 -20.09 0.94 4.60
C HIS A 16 -21.07 -0.24 4.60
N GLU A 17 -22.36 0.03 4.38
CA GLU A 17 -23.44 -0.97 4.41
C GLU A 17 -23.21 -2.19 3.50
N ASN A 18 -22.64 -1.95 2.31
CA ASN A 18 -22.35 -3.00 1.34
C ASN A 18 -20.95 -3.59 1.45
N LEU A 19 -20.16 -3.25 2.49
CA LEU A 19 -18.78 -3.71 2.62
C LEU A 19 -18.67 -5.23 2.49
N ARG A 20 -19.39 -5.97 3.34
CA ARG A 20 -19.32 -7.43 3.39
C ARG A 20 -19.72 -8.08 2.07
N LYS A 21 -20.77 -7.58 1.42
CA LYS A 21 -21.22 -8.08 0.12
C LYS A 21 -20.17 -7.89 -0.97
N VAL A 22 -19.52 -6.71 -0.99
CA VAL A 22 -18.50 -6.40 -2.00
C VAL A 22 -17.25 -7.22 -1.76
N VAL A 23 -16.78 -7.31 -0.53
CA VAL A 23 -15.60 -8.11 -0.16
C VAL A 23 -15.83 -9.59 -0.49
N GLN A 24 -16.98 -10.17 -0.07
CA GLN A 24 -17.29 -11.58 -0.33
C GLN A 24 -17.27 -11.88 -1.82
N ARG A 25 -17.92 -11.04 -2.65
CA ARG A 25 -17.89 -11.21 -4.10
C ARG A 25 -16.45 -11.26 -4.66
N HIS A 26 -15.56 -10.38 -4.17
CA HIS A 26 -14.18 -10.37 -4.67
C HIS A 26 -13.33 -11.53 -4.13
N LEU A 27 -13.69 -12.10 -2.98
CA LEU A 27 -13.07 -13.33 -2.50
C LEU A 27 -13.48 -14.56 -3.33
N ASP A 28 -14.73 -14.56 -3.84
CA ASP A 28 -15.31 -15.69 -4.57
C ASP A 28 -15.02 -15.63 -6.08
N GLU A 29 -14.86 -14.42 -6.65
CA GLU A 29 -14.73 -14.20 -8.08
C GLU A 29 -13.30 -13.80 -8.49
N PRO A 30 -12.72 -14.40 -9.54
CA PRO A 30 -11.40 -14.00 -10.03
C PRO A 30 -11.43 -12.62 -10.69
N PHE A 31 -10.35 -11.85 -10.52
CA PHE A 31 -10.18 -10.58 -11.20
C PHE A 31 -9.69 -10.81 -12.64
N GLN A 32 -10.52 -10.46 -13.62
CA GLN A 32 -10.29 -10.78 -15.04
C GLN A 32 -9.87 -9.59 -15.92
N LYS A 33 -9.60 -8.42 -15.32
CA LYS A 33 -9.17 -7.26 -16.10
C LYS A 33 -7.84 -7.55 -16.81
N PRO A 34 -7.71 -7.29 -18.12
CA PRO A 34 -6.44 -7.40 -18.85
C PRO A 34 -5.35 -6.50 -18.22
N TYR A 35 -4.11 -6.95 -18.26
CA TYR A 35 -2.95 -6.16 -17.82
C TYR A 35 -2.71 -4.96 -18.72
N GLN A 36 -2.27 -3.87 -18.15
CA GLN A 36 -1.82 -2.71 -18.89
C GLN A 36 -0.39 -2.93 -19.39
N GLN A 37 -0.13 -2.67 -20.67
CA GLN A 37 1.16 -2.97 -21.29
C GLN A 37 2.33 -2.30 -20.57
N HIS A 38 2.20 -1.03 -20.17
CA HIS A 38 3.26 -0.33 -19.46
C HIS A 38 3.61 -0.97 -18.09
N THR A 39 2.63 -1.59 -17.41
CA THR A 39 2.87 -2.32 -16.16
C THR A 39 3.57 -3.65 -16.43
N LEU A 40 3.19 -4.35 -17.51
CA LEU A 40 3.90 -5.55 -17.94
C LEU A 40 5.37 -5.27 -18.26
N ASP A 41 5.63 -4.23 -19.06
CA ASP A 41 6.99 -3.86 -19.46
C ASP A 41 7.87 -3.49 -18.25
N ALA A 42 7.31 -2.69 -17.34
CA ALA A 42 7.99 -2.30 -16.10
C ALA A 42 8.25 -3.52 -15.19
N PHE A 43 7.28 -4.43 -15.10
CA PHE A 43 7.41 -5.64 -14.29
C PHE A 43 8.50 -6.57 -14.82
N HIS A 44 8.54 -6.85 -16.14
CA HIS A 44 9.56 -7.70 -16.75
C HIS A 44 10.99 -7.14 -16.60
N GLN A 45 11.13 -5.81 -16.57
CA GLN A 45 12.43 -5.20 -16.27
C GLN A 45 12.81 -5.37 -14.81
N LEU A 46 11.83 -5.26 -13.90
CA LEU A 46 12.01 -5.45 -12.47
C LEU A 46 12.39 -6.89 -12.12
N GLU A 47 11.77 -7.90 -12.76
CA GLU A 47 12.06 -9.32 -12.50
C GLU A 47 13.57 -9.61 -12.57
N LYS A 48 14.24 -9.10 -13.60
CA LYS A 48 15.69 -9.27 -13.76
C LYS A 48 16.50 -8.63 -12.63
N GLN A 49 16.03 -7.50 -12.10
CA GLN A 49 16.70 -6.82 -10.99
C GLN A 49 16.47 -7.53 -9.66
N VAL A 50 15.26 -8.06 -9.46
CA VAL A 50 14.91 -8.87 -8.28
C VAL A 50 15.71 -10.15 -8.25
N GLU A 51 15.79 -10.87 -9.38
CA GLU A 51 16.58 -12.08 -9.52
C GLU A 51 18.07 -11.81 -9.27
N ALA A 52 18.63 -10.76 -9.88
CA ALA A 52 20.03 -10.39 -9.69
C ALA A 52 20.33 -9.95 -8.24
N ALA A 53 19.39 -9.35 -7.55
CA ALA A 53 19.56 -8.92 -6.16
C ALA A 53 19.59 -10.12 -5.19
N GLY A 54 18.77 -11.16 -5.43
CA GLY A 54 18.69 -12.35 -4.58
C GLY A 54 18.35 -12.07 -3.10
N ARG A 55 17.63 -10.97 -2.85
CA ARG A 55 17.30 -10.48 -1.50
C ARG A 55 15.84 -10.72 -1.16
N PRO A 56 15.48 -10.80 0.14
CA PRO A 56 14.09 -10.70 0.56
C PRO A 56 13.44 -9.44 0.01
N LEU A 57 12.15 -9.52 -0.34
CA LEU A 57 11.41 -8.39 -0.88
C LEU A 57 10.63 -7.67 0.21
N VAL A 58 10.58 -6.34 0.13
CA VAL A 58 9.70 -5.48 0.90
C VAL A 58 8.93 -4.60 -0.07
N PHE A 59 7.61 -4.56 0.04
CA PHE A 59 6.74 -3.75 -0.81
C PHE A 59 6.29 -2.48 -0.10
N ASP A 60 6.48 -1.32 -0.76
CA ASP A 60 5.92 -0.03 -0.40
C ASP A 60 4.88 0.37 -1.45
N SER A 61 3.65 -0.04 -1.22
CA SER A 61 2.53 0.17 -2.14
C SER A 61 1.88 1.54 -1.92
N CYS A 62 1.68 2.29 -2.99
CA CYS A 62 1.27 3.71 -2.97
C CYS A 62 2.37 4.64 -2.41
N CYS A 63 3.63 4.38 -2.72
CA CYS A 63 4.80 5.08 -2.16
C CYS A 63 4.84 6.60 -2.44
N GLY A 64 4.00 7.10 -3.33
CA GLY A 64 3.92 8.52 -3.66
C GLY A 64 5.22 9.04 -4.26
N THR A 65 5.94 9.88 -3.50
CA THR A 65 7.24 10.43 -3.91
C THR A 65 8.42 9.54 -3.53
N GLY A 66 8.20 8.34 -3.00
CA GLY A 66 9.25 7.40 -2.63
C GLY A 66 10.02 7.73 -1.34
N VAL A 67 9.59 8.73 -0.59
CA VAL A 67 10.22 9.07 0.70
C VAL A 67 10.10 7.92 1.70
N SER A 68 8.94 7.27 1.76
CA SER A 68 8.74 6.07 2.57
C SER A 68 9.61 4.91 2.09
N THR A 69 9.76 4.73 0.78
CA THR A 69 10.58 3.66 0.22
C THR A 69 12.03 3.77 0.66
N ALA A 70 12.61 4.97 0.59
CA ALA A 70 13.98 5.21 1.08
C ALA A 70 14.09 4.96 2.60
N ALA A 71 13.14 5.42 3.40
CA ALA A 71 13.12 5.19 4.85
C ALA A 71 12.95 3.69 5.19
N LEU A 72 12.11 2.96 4.45
CA LEU A 72 11.96 1.51 4.61
C LEU A 72 13.22 0.76 4.19
N ALA A 73 13.97 1.24 3.20
CA ALA A 73 15.27 0.68 2.82
C ALA A 73 16.31 0.76 3.94
N GLU A 74 16.30 1.84 4.71
CA GLU A 74 17.12 1.98 5.92
C GLU A 74 16.68 1.01 7.04
N LEU A 75 15.37 0.76 7.17
CA LEU A 75 14.82 -0.16 8.16
C LEU A 75 15.01 -1.65 7.79
N HIS A 76 15.17 -1.93 6.51
CA HIS A 76 15.35 -3.29 5.96
C HIS A 76 16.62 -3.39 5.11
N PRO A 77 17.83 -3.21 5.70
CA PRO A 77 19.08 -3.13 4.94
C PRO A 77 19.43 -4.43 4.20
N GLU A 78 18.90 -5.58 4.65
CA GLU A 78 19.07 -6.88 4.02
C GLU A 78 18.13 -7.13 2.83
N ALA A 79 17.06 -6.37 2.72
CA ALA A 79 16.02 -6.57 1.71
C ALA A 79 16.20 -5.66 0.48
N LEU A 80 15.51 -5.99 -0.59
CA LEU A 80 15.24 -5.07 -1.71
C LEU A 80 13.85 -4.48 -1.51
N VAL A 81 13.79 -3.17 -1.30
CA VAL A 81 12.52 -2.45 -1.12
C VAL A 81 11.99 -1.96 -2.47
N ILE A 82 10.78 -2.31 -2.82
CA ILE A 82 10.14 -1.92 -4.07
C ILE A 82 9.01 -0.93 -3.77
N GLY A 83 9.24 0.33 -4.12
CA GLY A 83 8.27 1.41 -4.03
C GLY A 83 7.46 1.53 -5.32
N MET A 84 6.13 1.51 -5.20
CA MET A 84 5.23 1.51 -6.33
C MET A 84 4.20 2.63 -6.23
N ASP A 85 4.08 3.42 -7.28
CA ASP A 85 3.00 4.41 -7.42
C ASP A 85 2.54 4.51 -8.87
N LYS A 86 1.28 4.84 -9.06
CA LYS A 86 0.70 5.05 -10.39
C LYS A 86 1.14 6.37 -11.04
N SER A 87 1.57 7.34 -10.23
CA SER A 87 1.85 8.70 -10.68
C SER A 87 3.32 8.93 -11.03
N ALA A 88 3.64 8.94 -12.33
CA ALA A 88 4.97 9.36 -12.81
C ALA A 88 5.42 10.69 -12.21
N HIS A 89 4.52 11.69 -12.16
CA HIS A 89 4.82 13.01 -11.60
C HIS A 89 5.25 12.98 -10.11
N ARG A 90 4.75 12.02 -9.32
CA ARG A 90 5.20 11.88 -7.93
C ARG A 90 6.59 11.26 -7.89
N LEU A 91 6.83 10.23 -8.68
CA LEU A 91 8.10 9.51 -8.71
C LEU A 91 9.24 10.38 -9.25
N THR A 92 9.00 11.25 -10.26
CA THR A 92 10.03 12.17 -10.75
C THR A 92 10.51 13.18 -9.69
N LYS A 93 9.67 13.50 -8.69
CA LYS A 93 10.10 14.34 -7.56
C LYS A 93 11.16 13.66 -6.69
N HIS A 94 11.14 12.35 -6.59
CA HIS A 94 12.15 11.59 -5.85
C HIS A 94 13.54 11.74 -6.47
N GLN A 95 13.63 11.58 -7.79
CA GLN A 95 14.89 11.64 -8.54
C GLN A 95 15.62 12.98 -8.36
N ALA A 96 14.89 14.07 -8.08
CA ALA A 96 15.47 15.39 -7.83
C ALA A 96 16.09 15.54 -6.42
N HIS A 97 15.82 14.62 -5.49
CA HIS A 97 16.19 14.76 -4.08
C HIS A 97 17.03 13.60 -3.52
N PHE A 98 17.11 12.48 -4.22
CA PHE A 98 17.78 11.27 -3.73
C PHE A 98 18.69 10.68 -4.81
N ASP A 99 19.94 10.44 -4.45
CA ASP A 99 20.83 9.61 -5.26
C ASP A 99 20.51 8.14 -4.96
N GLN A 100 20.11 7.39 -5.99
CA GLN A 100 19.78 5.98 -5.89
C GLN A 100 20.96 5.04 -6.07
N ALA A 101 22.15 5.58 -6.38
CA ALA A 101 23.34 4.77 -6.61
C ALA A 101 23.74 4.00 -5.33
N GLY A 102 23.79 2.67 -5.42
CA GLY A 102 24.14 1.78 -4.31
C GLY A 102 23.06 1.57 -3.26
N GLN A 103 21.83 2.04 -3.49
CA GLN A 103 20.71 1.87 -2.57
C GLN A 103 20.04 0.50 -2.76
N ASN A 104 19.44 -0.02 -1.69
CA ASN A 104 18.69 -1.27 -1.70
C ASN A 104 17.19 -1.07 -1.97
N TYR A 105 16.82 -0.10 -2.81
CA TYR A 105 15.44 0.11 -3.20
C TYR A 105 15.29 0.51 -4.66
N LEU A 106 14.11 0.25 -5.21
CA LEU A 106 13.69 0.59 -6.56
C LEU A 106 12.34 1.32 -6.51
N LEU A 107 12.12 2.25 -7.45
CA LEU A 107 10.84 2.94 -7.61
C LEU A 107 10.24 2.62 -8.98
N LEU A 108 8.99 2.17 -8.99
CA LEU A 108 8.27 1.80 -10.19
C LEU A 108 7.00 2.60 -10.38
N GLN A 109 6.78 3.05 -11.62
CA GLN A 109 5.48 3.54 -12.05
C GLN A 109 4.63 2.38 -12.57
N VAL A 110 3.68 1.92 -11.76
CA VAL A 110 2.79 0.79 -12.09
C VAL A 110 1.39 0.98 -11.53
N ASP A 111 0.42 0.30 -12.15
CA ASP A 111 -0.91 0.12 -11.53
C ASP A 111 -0.86 -1.08 -10.57
N LEU A 112 -1.11 -0.86 -9.29
CA LEU A 112 -1.08 -1.91 -8.26
C LEU A 112 -2.13 -3.01 -8.51
N ASN A 113 -3.21 -2.72 -9.25
CA ASN A 113 -4.17 -3.75 -9.65
C ASN A 113 -3.53 -4.81 -10.57
N ASP A 114 -2.55 -4.42 -11.35
CA ASP A 114 -1.80 -5.32 -12.22
C ASP A 114 -0.57 -5.87 -11.50
N PHE A 115 0.18 -5.01 -10.80
CA PHE A 115 1.44 -5.39 -10.15
C PHE A 115 1.26 -6.53 -9.14
N TRP A 116 0.29 -6.46 -8.24
CA TRP A 116 0.09 -7.51 -7.23
C TRP A 116 -0.28 -8.87 -7.84
N ARG A 117 -0.99 -8.87 -8.97
CA ARG A 117 -1.32 -10.09 -9.71
C ARG A 117 -0.07 -10.67 -10.36
N LEU A 118 0.73 -9.84 -11.04
CA LEU A 118 1.99 -10.24 -11.68
C LEU A 118 3.00 -10.75 -10.64
N ALA A 119 3.15 -10.06 -9.53
CA ALA A 119 4.03 -10.49 -8.45
C ALA A 119 3.62 -11.86 -7.87
N LEU A 120 2.31 -12.09 -7.72
CA LEU A 120 1.79 -13.39 -7.29
C LEU A 120 2.04 -14.48 -8.36
N GLU A 121 1.84 -14.20 -9.63
CA GLU A 121 2.11 -15.11 -10.76
C GLU A 121 3.60 -15.46 -10.86
N ALA A 122 4.49 -14.49 -10.56
CA ALA A 122 5.94 -14.70 -10.50
C ALA A 122 6.38 -15.42 -9.21
N GLY A 123 5.46 -15.76 -8.31
CA GLY A 123 5.77 -16.43 -7.05
C GLY A 123 6.49 -15.56 -6.02
N TRP A 124 6.38 -14.24 -6.11
CA TRP A 124 7.03 -13.35 -5.16
C TRP A 124 6.29 -13.34 -3.82
N LEU A 125 7.04 -13.51 -2.75
CA LEU A 125 6.55 -13.52 -1.37
C LEU A 125 7.31 -12.44 -0.59
N PRO A 126 6.78 -11.21 -0.51
CA PRO A 126 7.43 -10.15 0.25
C PRO A 126 7.40 -10.49 1.76
N SER A 127 8.52 -10.22 2.44
CA SER A 127 8.57 -10.36 3.90
C SER A 127 7.68 -9.32 4.60
N HIS A 128 7.58 -8.12 4.02
CA HIS A 128 6.74 -7.03 4.51
C HIS A 128 6.01 -6.34 3.34
N HIS A 129 4.78 -5.97 3.58
CA HIS A 129 3.94 -5.22 2.64
C HIS A 129 3.37 -3.99 3.31
N TYR A 130 3.88 -2.82 2.97
CA TYR A 130 3.45 -1.53 3.49
C TYR A 130 2.46 -0.87 2.55
N VAL A 131 1.37 -0.32 3.11
CA VAL A 131 0.38 0.53 2.42
C VAL A 131 0.15 1.76 3.29
N LEU A 132 1.00 2.77 3.10
CA LEU A 132 1.08 3.91 3.99
C LEU A 132 0.30 5.11 3.44
N TYR A 133 -0.76 5.50 4.13
CA TYR A 133 -1.62 6.65 3.78
C TYR A 133 -2.12 6.61 2.33
N PRO A 134 -2.68 5.48 1.86
CA PRO A 134 -3.28 5.40 0.53
C PRO A 134 -4.40 6.42 0.39
N ASN A 135 -4.79 6.74 -0.85
CA ASN A 135 -5.96 7.60 -1.05
C ASN A 135 -7.19 6.94 -0.38
N PRO A 136 -7.82 7.59 0.62
CA PRO A 136 -8.88 6.97 1.41
C PRO A 136 -10.22 6.81 0.68
N TRP A 137 -10.45 7.55 -0.43
CA TRP A 137 -11.70 7.53 -1.17
C TRP A 137 -12.93 7.65 -0.26
N PRO A 138 -13.10 8.76 0.49
CA PRO A 138 -14.00 8.81 1.63
C PRO A 138 -15.49 8.87 1.28
N LYS A 139 -15.86 9.14 0.01
CA LYS A 139 -17.26 9.12 -0.41
C LYS A 139 -17.77 7.68 -0.45
N SER A 140 -18.98 7.43 0.09
CA SER A 140 -19.63 6.11 0.12
C SER A 140 -19.60 5.41 -1.26
N ARG A 141 -19.96 6.08 -2.33
CA ARG A 141 -19.93 5.54 -3.71
C ARG A 141 -18.55 5.05 -4.18
N HIS A 142 -17.49 5.31 -3.43
CA HIS A 142 -16.12 4.95 -3.80
C HIS A 142 -15.61 3.68 -3.09
N LEU A 143 -16.47 2.89 -2.44
CA LEU A 143 -16.05 1.66 -1.75
C LEU A 143 -15.12 0.79 -2.60
N GLN A 144 -15.47 0.54 -3.87
CA GLN A 144 -14.67 -0.29 -4.77
C GLN A 144 -13.35 0.34 -5.26
N ARG A 145 -13.05 1.59 -4.87
CA ARG A 145 -11.76 2.24 -5.08
C ARG A 145 -10.81 2.06 -3.89
N ARG A 146 -11.33 1.68 -2.72
CA ARG A 146 -10.53 1.30 -1.55
C ARG A 146 -9.95 -0.08 -1.78
N TRP A 147 -8.74 -0.33 -1.30
CA TRP A 147 -8.06 -1.60 -1.57
C TRP A 147 -8.86 -2.81 -1.09
N HIS A 148 -9.44 -2.75 0.11
CA HIS A 148 -10.31 -3.81 0.65
C HIS A 148 -11.64 -3.98 -0.08
N GLY A 149 -12.09 -2.98 -0.81
CA GLY A 149 -13.29 -3.03 -1.67
C GLY A 149 -12.98 -3.29 -3.15
N SER A 150 -11.72 -3.48 -3.51
CA SER A 150 -11.26 -3.69 -4.89
C SER A 150 -11.15 -5.17 -5.22
N ALA A 151 -11.38 -5.52 -6.49
CA ALA A 151 -11.25 -6.90 -6.99
C ALA A 151 -9.82 -7.47 -6.88
N VAL A 152 -8.81 -6.63 -6.71
CA VAL A 152 -7.41 -7.05 -6.51
C VAL A 152 -7.09 -7.42 -5.07
N PHE A 153 -7.99 -7.13 -4.12
CA PHE A 153 -7.77 -7.41 -2.70
C PHE A 153 -7.32 -8.84 -2.39
N PRO A 154 -7.95 -9.91 -2.94
CA PRO A 154 -7.52 -11.27 -2.67
C PRO A 154 -6.09 -11.56 -3.15
N TYR A 155 -5.65 -10.93 -4.24
CA TYR A 155 -4.30 -11.10 -4.77
C TYR A 155 -3.26 -10.44 -3.85
N MET A 156 -3.57 -9.25 -3.33
CA MET A 156 -2.75 -8.59 -2.33
C MET A 156 -2.55 -9.48 -1.09
N LEU A 157 -3.61 -10.14 -0.61
CA LEU A 157 -3.53 -11.03 0.54
C LEU A 157 -2.66 -12.27 0.27
N LYS A 158 -2.80 -12.87 -0.92
CA LYS A 158 -2.04 -14.07 -1.32
C LYS A 158 -0.54 -13.83 -1.49
N LEU A 159 -0.08 -12.59 -1.61
CA LEU A 159 1.34 -12.25 -1.59
C LEU A 159 1.99 -12.57 -0.23
N GLY A 160 1.20 -12.62 0.84
CA GLY A 160 1.72 -12.98 2.15
C GLY A 160 2.53 -11.89 2.83
N GLY A 161 3.31 -12.30 3.84
CA GLY A 161 4.19 -11.43 4.61
C GLY A 161 3.48 -10.64 5.71
N LYS A 162 4.23 -9.73 6.34
CA LYS A 162 3.70 -8.82 7.35
C LYS A 162 3.08 -7.62 6.67
N LEU A 163 1.76 -7.50 6.72
CA LEU A 163 1.02 -6.36 6.19
C LEU A 163 0.95 -5.25 7.24
N GLU A 164 1.28 -4.03 6.82
CA GLU A 164 1.09 -2.83 7.61
C GLU A 164 0.40 -1.73 6.81
N LEU A 165 -0.74 -1.25 7.32
CA LEU A 165 -1.45 -0.10 6.78
C LEU A 165 -1.45 1.04 7.77
N ARG A 166 -1.29 2.29 7.29
CA ARG A 166 -1.48 3.50 8.10
C ARG A 166 -2.47 4.45 7.42
N SER A 167 -3.28 5.12 8.23
CA SER A 167 -4.24 6.12 7.74
C SER A 167 -4.55 7.16 8.81
N ASN A 168 -4.95 8.35 8.38
CA ASN A 168 -5.56 9.38 9.21
C ASN A 168 -7.10 9.27 9.25
N TRP A 169 -7.67 8.22 8.69
CA TRP A 169 -9.11 7.95 8.68
C TRP A 169 -9.39 6.55 9.24
N ALA A 170 -9.86 6.47 10.49
CA ALA A 170 -10.09 5.22 11.20
C ALA A 170 -11.00 4.26 10.43
N THR A 171 -12.10 4.77 9.87
CA THR A 171 -13.08 3.95 9.15
C THR A 171 -12.46 3.16 7.98
N TYR A 172 -11.44 3.72 7.31
CA TYR A 172 -10.72 2.99 6.24
C TYR A 172 -10.05 1.72 6.78
N LEU A 173 -9.40 1.81 7.95
CA LEU A 173 -8.72 0.66 8.57
C LEU A 173 -9.69 -0.29 9.27
N GLU A 174 -10.78 0.22 9.86
CA GLU A 174 -11.86 -0.61 10.41
C GLU A 174 -12.51 -1.48 9.34
N GLU A 175 -12.81 -0.90 8.16
CA GLU A 175 -13.32 -1.65 7.01
C GLU A 175 -12.29 -2.66 6.49
N PHE A 176 -11.01 -2.28 6.47
CA PHE A 176 -9.95 -3.19 6.06
C PHE A 176 -9.80 -4.36 7.04
N GLN A 177 -9.90 -4.11 8.34
CA GLN A 177 -9.90 -5.15 9.38
C GLN A 177 -11.05 -6.15 9.21
N ILE A 178 -12.26 -5.65 8.93
CA ILE A 178 -13.42 -6.52 8.64
C ILE A 178 -13.14 -7.37 7.40
N ALA A 179 -12.58 -6.78 6.34
CA ALA A 179 -12.27 -7.49 5.11
C ALA A 179 -11.19 -8.58 5.32
N LEU A 180 -10.15 -8.31 6.14
CA LEU A 180 -9.15 -9.30 6.55
C LEU A 180 -9.79 -10.46 7.32
N THR A 181 -10.67 -10.16 8.29
CA THR A 181 -11.39 -11.18 9.05
C THR A 181 -12.25 -12.06 8.13
N MET A 182 -12.93 -11.48 7.14
CA MET A 182 -13.70 -12.24 6.15
C MET A 182 -12.83 -13.15 5.28
N ALA A 183 -11.59 -12.75 5.03
CA ALA A 183 -10.61 -13.55 4.30
C ALA A 183 -9.85 -14.56 5.18
N GLY A 184 -10.17 -14.65 6.49
CA GLY A 184 -9.57 -15.60 7.43
C GLY A 184 -8.30 -15.11 8.13
N TYR A 185 -7.96 -13.80 8.04
CA TYR A 185 -6.77 -13.24 8.68
C TYR A 185 -7.12 -12.45 9.95
N ASN A 186 -6.32 -12.63 11.00
CA ASN A 186 -6.34 -11.79 12.17
C ASN A 186 -5.56 -10.51 11.95
N SER A 187 -5.99 -9.42 12.57
CA SER A 187 -5.29 -8.15 12.50
C SER A 187 -5.49 -7.31 13.75
N GLU A 188 -4.52 -6.44 14.03
CA GLU A 188 -4.53 -5.51 15.14
C GLU A 188 -4.65 -4.08 14.60
N LEU A 189 -5.61 -3.33 15.12
CA LEU A 189 -5.84 -1.93 14.78
C LEU A 189 -5.61 -1.07 16.03
N ASN A 190 -4.62 -0.19 15.96
CA ASN A 190 -4.21 0.66 17.06
C ASN A 190 -4.11 2.13 16.64
N SER A 191 -4.22 3.03 17.62
CA SER A 191 -3.76 4.40 17.43
C SER A 191 -2.26 4.40 17.17
N TYR A 192 -1.80 5.33 16.32
CA TYR A 192 -0.41 5.40 15.90
C TYR A 192 0.16 6.79 16.07
N GLN A 193 1.39 6.84 16.54
CA GLN A 193 2.22 8.04 16.60
C GLN A 193 3.68 7.65 16.41
N SER A 194 4.45 8.47 15.73
CA SER A 194 5.88 8.22 15.51
C SER A 194 6.70 9.48 15.73
N ASP A 195 7.82 9.35 16.41
CA ASP A 195 8.80 10.42 16.54
C ASP A 195 9.62 10.62 15.26
N LYS A 196 9.65 9.60 14.39
CA LYS A 196 10.32 9.63 13.09
C LYS A 196 9.34 9.28 11.97
N PRO A 197 8.51 10.24 11.52
CA PRO A 197 7.58 9.99 10.41
C PRO A 197 8.32 9.61 9.12
N ILE A 198 7.98 8.46 8.56
CA ILE A 198 8.61 7.91 7.35
C ILE A 198 7.94 8.35 6.06
N THR A 199 6.77 8.99 6.12
CA THR A 199 6.10 9.57 4.95
C THR A 199 5.88 11.07 5.12
N ALA A 200 5.81 11.79 4.00
CA ALA A 200 5.46 13.21 4.01
C ALA A 200 4.02 13.44 4.54
N PHE A 201 3.11 12.51 4.27
CA PHE A 201 1.73 12.58 4.76
C PHE A 201 1.64 12.37 6.26
N GLU A 202 2.37 11.41 6.81
CA GLU A 202 2.45 11.16 8.25
C GLU A 202 2.90 12.41 9.00
N ARG A 203 4.02 12.99 8.58
CA ARG A 203 4.54 14.25 9.13
C ARG A 203 3.52 15.38 9.05
N LYS A 204 2.88 15.52 7.89
CA LYS A 204 1.87 16.56 7.66
C LYS A 204 0.66 16.40 8.57
N TYR A 205 0.15 15.18 8.73
CA TYR A 205 -1.03 14.90 9.55
C TYR A 205 -0.73 15.07 11.04
N GLN A 206 0.41 14.57 11.52
CA GLN A 206 0.85 14.78 12.90
C GLN A 206 1.01 16.27 13.22
N ASN A 207 1.67 17.04 12.36
CA ASN A 207 1.81 18.49 12.54
C ASN A 207 0.47 19.24 12.49
N SER A 208 -0.57 18.63 11.96
CA SER A 208 -1.93 19.16 11.94
C SER A 208 -2.78 18.68 13.12
N GLY A 209 -2.19 17.98 14.11
CA GLY A 209 -2.90 17.42 15.27
C GLY A 209 -3.91 16.32 14.94
N GLN A 210 -3.78 15.68 13.78
CA GLN A 210 -4.69 14.60 13.41
C GLN A 210 -4.30 13.29 14.10
N GLN A 211 -5.30 12.53 14.54
CA GLN A 211 -5.09 11.18 15.00
C GLN A 211 -4.70 10.27 13.83
N LEU A 212 -3.65 9.48 14.01
CA LEU A 212 -3.24 8.46 13.06
C LEU A 212 -3.53 7.06 13.60
N TRP A 213 -3.69 6.13 12.67
CA TRP A 213 -4.06 4.75 12.94
C TRP A 213 -3.16 3.81 12.15
N GLN A 214 -2.86 2.66 12.75
CA GLN A 214 -2.08 1.58 12.16
C GLN A 214 -2.85 0.28 12.28
N LEU A 215 -2.90 -0.47 11.18
CA LEU A 215 -3.40 -1.84 11.16
C LEU A 215 -2.26 -2.76 10.75
N GLN A 216 -2.08 -3.84 11.48
CA GLN A 216 -1.08 -4.87 11.22
C GLN A 216 -1.73 -6.25 11.14
N SER A 217 -1.24 -7.08 10.22
CA SER A 217 -1.67 -8.46 10.02
C SER A 217 -0.50 -9.30 9.52
N HIS A 218 -0.51 -10.59 9.84
CA HIS A 218 0.39 -11.56 9.24
C HIS A 218 -0.39 -12.37 8.21
N LEU A 219 -0.01 -12.21 6.94
CA LEU A 219 -0.61 -12.91 5.80
C LEU A 219 0.24 -14.16 5.52
N SER A 220 -0.16 -15.28 6.07
CA SER A 220 0.56 -16.56 5.91
C SER A 220 -0.23 -17.54 5.06
#